data_f991e0e39a69a55b5e545912f91c2fe8
#
_entry.id   f991e0e39a69a55b5e545912f91c2fe8
#
_cell.length_a   1.000
_cell.length_b   1.000
_cell.length_c   1.000
_cell.angle_alpha   90.00
_cell.angle_beta   90.00
_cell.angle_gamma   90.00
#
_symmetry.space_group_name_H-M   'P 1'
#
loop_
_entity.id
_entity.type
_entity.pdbx_description
1 polymer ?
#
loop_
_entity_poly.entity_id
_entity_poly.type
_entity_poly.pdbx_seq_one_letter_code
_entity_poly.pdbx_strand_id
1 'polypeptide(L)'
;VSDHACFARAPLRAGQTTVHASDLLPIAFTRESLNILSRNVQRVQDKLARPIGVENISAYLGWADDTLAEAGFFNELAERTGCWLLLDVNNLVVNALNAGAADPVAAANAFVDAIEARHVGEIHLAGYSEKTGETGTLVIDDHGSRVHAPVWQVYAHAIARLGAKPTLVEWDTALPAFDMLLGEAREADLLAQAALEVAAPRVERRAAPKPARIPSGDRPTYPSGEGLT
;
A
#
# COMPACT_ATOMS: atom_id res chain seq x y z
N VAL A 1 6.29 -11.55 -9.61
CA VAL A 1 5.17 -11.82 -10.55
C VAL A 1 3.88 -11.55 -9.80
N SER A 2 3.00 -10.76 -10.40
CA SER A 2 1.68 -10.41 -9.87
C SER A 2 0.61 -10.58 -10.95
N ASP A 3 -0.64 -10.57 -10.54
CA ASP A 3 -1.81 -10.56 -11.40
C ASP A 3 -2.97 -9.89 -10.65
N HIS A 4 -3.95 -9.37 -11.38
CA HIS A 4 -5.08 -8.64 -10.82
C HIS A 4 -6.19 -9.57 -10.32
N ALA A 5 -6.89 -9.17 -9.26
CA ALA A 5 -8.08 -9.87 -8.78
C ALA A 5 -9.30 -9.53 -9.65
N CYS A 6 -9.29 -9.96 -10.89
CA CYS A 6 -10.29 -9.60 -11.90
C CYS A 6 -10.69 -10.78 -12.79
N PHE A 7 -11.61 -10.54 -13.68
CA PHE A 7 -11.82 -11.33 -14.88
C PHE A 7 -11.96 -10.42 -16.11
N ALA A 8 -11.54 -10.91 -17.28
CA ALA A 8 -11.65 -10.18 -18.54
C ALA A 8 -12.41 -10.98 -19.61
N ARG A 9 -12.84 -12.19 -19.30
CA ARG A 9 -13.47 -13.11 -20.27
C ARG A 9 -14.65 -13.82 -19.66
N ALA A 10 -15.79 -13.69 -20.31
CA ALA A 10 -17.02 -14.40 -19.92
C ALA A 10 -17.92 -14.67 -21.14
N PRO A 11 -18.76 -15.68 -21.15
CA PRO A 11 -19.84 -15.78 -22.11
C PRO A 11 -20.94 -14.77 -21.78
N LEU A 12 -21.45 -14.03 -22.78
CA LEU A 12 -22.55 -13.08 -22.58
C LEU A 12 -23.85 -13.78 -22.12
N ARG A 13 -24.02 -15.03 -22.50
CA ARG A 13 -25.11 -15.91 -22.04
C ARG A 13 -24.58 -17.31 -21.93
N ALA A 14 -25.19 -18.12 -21.06
CA ALA A 14 -24.85 -19.54 -20.90
C ALA A 14 -24.84 -20.27 -22.25
N GLY A 15 -23.76 -20.98 -22.53
CA GLY A 15 -23.60 -21.76 -23.78
C GLY A 15 -23.13 -20.95 -25.00
N GLN A 16 -22.90 -19.64 -24.87
CA GLN A 16 -22.32 -18.82 -25.93
C GLN A 16 -20.79 -18.82 -25.92
N THR A 17 -20.23 -18.36 -27.05
CA THR A 17 -18.77 -18.14 -27.15
C THR A 17 -18.31 -17.12 -26.11
N THR A 18 -17.20 -17.41 -25.44
CA THR A 18 -16.54 -16.48 -24.52
C THR A 18 -16.06 -15.24 -25.28
N VAL A 19 -16.43 -14.07 -24.80
CA VAL A 19 -15.94 -12.77 -25.28
C VAL A 19 -14.92 -12.19 -24.31
N HIS A 20 -14.07 -11.31 -24.79
CA HIS A 20 -13.13 -10.53 -24.00
C HIS A 20 -13.66 -9.13 -23.79
N ALA A 21 -13.67 -8.65 -22.55
CA ALA A 21 -14.18 -7.32 -22.21
C ALA A 21 -13.24 -6.19 -22.67
N SER A 22 -11.97 -6.50 -22.88
CA SER A 22 -10.87 -5.53 -23.09
C SER A 22 -10.70 -4.57 -21.91
N ASP A 23 -11.06 -5.04 -20.73
CA ASP A 23 -10.98 -4.34 -19.47
C ASP A 23 -10.84 -5.34 -18.31
N LEU A 24 -10.41 -4.87 -17.15
CA LEU A 24 -10.34 -5.63 -15.90
C LEU A 24 -11.67 -5.50 -15.18
N LEU A 25 -12.49 -6.54 -15.22
CA LEU A 25 -13.79 -6.53 -14.56
C LEU A 25 -13.67 -7.06 -13.12
N PRO A 26 -14.27 -6.38 -12.13
CA PRO A 26 -14.22 -6.80 -10.75
C PRO A 26 -14.92 -8.13 -10.53
N ILE A 27 -14.34 -8.97 -9.69
CA ILE A 27 -15.00 -10.18 -9.19
C ILE A 27 -15.97 -9.80 -8.06
N ALA A 28 -17.05 -10.55 -7.91
CA ALA A 28 -17.91 -10.39 -6.73
C ALA A 28 -17.19 -10.84 -5.46
N PHE A 29 -17.25 -10.07 -4.38
CA PHE A 29 -16.62 -10.43 -3.11
C PHE A 29 -17.52 -11.37 -2.30
N THR A 30 -17.58 -12.63 -2.74
CA THR A 30 -18.36 -13.70 -2.13
C THR A 30 -17.46 -14.86 -1.69
N ARG A 31 -18.01 -15.76 -0.87
CA ARG A 31 -17.29 -17.01 -0.50
C ARG A 31 -17.01 -17.90 -1.71
N GLU A 32 -17.91 -17.92 -2.69
CA GLU A 32 -17.72 -18.68 -3.92
C GLU A 32 -16.56 -18.14 -4.75
N SER A 33 -16.55 -16.84 -5.01
CA SER A 33 -15.47 -16.19 -5.76
C SER A 33 -14.12 -16.34 -5.06
N LEU A 34 -14.09 -16.21 -3.73
CA LEU A 34 -12.88 -16.46 -2.95
C LEU A 34 -12.37 -17.89 -3.12
N ASN A 35 -13.26 -18.88 -3.11
CA ASN A 35 -12.88 -20.27 -3.33
C ASN A 35 -12.34 -20.51 -4.75
N ILE A 36 -12.93 -19.85 -5.76
CA ILE A 36 -12.48 -19.95 -7.15
C ILE A 36 -11.10 -19.30 -7.30
N LEU A 37 -10.96 -18.05 -6.83
CA LEU A 37 -9.70 -17.31 -6.93
C LEU A 37 -8.58 -18.02 -6.17
N SER A 38 -8.83 -18.50 -4.95
CA SER A 38 -7.85 -19.26 -4.16
C SER A 38 -7.32 -20.47 -4.92
N ARG A 39 -8.18 -21.24 -5.58
CA ARG A 39 -7.77 -22.38 -6.41
C ARG A 39 -6.93 -21.95 -7.61
N ASN A 40 -7.30 -20.83 -8.25
CA ASN A 40 -6.57 -20.32 -9.41
C ASN A 40 -5.17 -19.81 -8.99
N VAL A 41 -5.08 -19.03 -7.93
CA VAL A 41 -3.81 -18.57 -7.35
C VAL A 41 -2.92 -19.76 -7.01
N GLN A 42 -3.45 -20.76 -6.31
CA GLN A 42 -2.67 -21.96 -5.95
C GLN A 42 -2.14 -22.68 -7.19
N ARG A 43 -2.97 -22.87 -8.21
CA ARG A 43 -2.53 -23.52 -9.47
C ARG A 43 -1.42 -22.76 -10.18
N VAL A 44 -1.47 -21.43 -10.16
CA VAL A 44 -0.41 -20.58 -10.74
C VAL A 44 0.86 -20.71 -9.91
N GLN A 45 0.77 -20.61 -8.60
CA GLN A 45 1.90 -20.76 -7.68
C GLN A 45 2.57 -22.14 -7.81
N ASP A 46 1.79 -23.20 -7.88
CA ASP A 46 2.30 -24.56 -8.08
C ASP A 46 3.05 -24.69 -9.42
N LYS A 47 2.52 -24.06 -10.48
CA LYS A 47 3.17 -24.07 -11.80
C LYS A 47 4.46 -23.25 -11.83
N LEU A 48 4.49 -22.11 -11.14
CA LEU A 48 5.66 -21.22 -11.05
C LEU A 48 6.65 -21.66 -9.98
N ALA A 49 6.29 -22.58 -9.09
CA ALA A 49 7.04 -23.00 -7.91
C ALA A 49 7.46 -21.80 -7.02
N ARG A 50 6.58 -20.78 -6.90
CA ARG A 50 6.81 -19.57 -6.10
C ARG A 50 5.49 -18.85 -5.80
N PRO A 51 5.43 -18.07 -4.70
CA PRO A 51 4.30 -17.18 -4.45
C PRO A 51 4.18 -16.10 -5.52
N ILE A 52 2.93 -15.64 -5.75
CA ILE A 52 2.62 -14.49 -6.62
C ILE A 52 1.98 -13.38 -5.82
N GLY A 53 2.01 -12.16 -6.37
CA GLY A 53 1.21 -11.02 -5.90
C GLY A 53 -0.19 -11.08 -6.48
N VAL A 54 -1.18 -10.66 -5.69
CA VAL A 54 -2.54 -10.42 -6.19
C VAL A 54 -2.92 -8.98 -5.88
N GLU A 55 -3.36 -8.26 -6.90
CA GLU A 55 -3.59 -6.82 -6.87
C GLU A 55 -5.08 -6.49 -6.77
N ASN A 56 -5.41 -5.46 -5.97
CA ASN A 56 -6.70 -4.79 -5.99
C ASN A 56 -6.82 -3.92 -7.24
N ILE A 57 -8.02 -3.84 -7.83
CA ILE A 57 -8.26 -3.11 -9.07
C ILE A 57 -9.10 -1.86 -8.88
N SER A 58 -9.02 -0.93 -9.83
CA SER A 58 -10.04 0.08 -10.03
C SER A 58 -11.31 -0.57 -10.59
N ALA A 59 -12.46 -0.30 -9.94
CA ALA A 59 -13.73 -0.93 -10.28
C ALA A 59 -14.78 0.13 -10.64
N TYR A 60 -15.31 0.08 -11.86
CA TYR A 60 -16.34 0.99 -12.35
C TYR A 60 -17.76 0.46 -12.17
N LEU A 61 -17.89 -0.74 -11.62
CA LEU A 61 -19.14 -1.38 -11.26
C LEU A 61 -18.94 -2.25 -10.02
N GLY A 62 -20.01 -2.48 -9.29
CA GLY A 62 -20.05 -3.39 -8.15
C GLY A 62 -21.13 -4.45 -8.32
N TRP A 63 -21.10 -5.46 -7.48
CA TRP A 63 -22.06 -6.57 -7.51
C TRP A 63 -23.03 -6.46 -6.36
N ALA A 64 -24.32 -6.67 -6.66
CA ALA A 64 -25.38 -6.60 -5.65
C ALA A 64 -25.29 -7.74 -4.62
N ASP A 65 -24.59 -8.80 -4.95
CA ASP A 65 -24.40 -10.01 -4.13
C ASP A 65 -23.06 -10.04 -3.38
N ASP A 66 -22.32 -8.93 -3.32
CA ASP A 66 -21.14 -8.80 -2.46
C ASP A 66 -21.53 -9.04 -0.99
N THR A 67 -20.88 -10.02 -0.37
CA THR A 67 -21.14 -10.43 1.02
C THR A 67 -19.94 -10.30 1.92
N LEU A 68 -18.76 -10.05 1.36
CA LEU A 68 -17.51 -9.84 2.07
C LEU A 68 -17.01 -8.43 1.83
N ALA A 69 -16.45 -7.80 2.86
CA ALA A 69 -15.68 -6.58 2.65
C ALA A 69 -14.41 -6.91 1.85
N GLU A 70 -14.05 -6.05 0.89
CA GLU A 70 -12.93 -6.27 -0.03
C GLU A 70 -11.62 -6.54 0.70
N ALA A 71 -11.25 -5.73 1.70
CA ALA A 71 -10.05 -5.96 2.50
C ALA A 71 -10.05 -7.32 3.22
N GLY A 72 -11.22 -7.74 3.75
CA GLY A 72 -11.39 -9.05 4.36
C GLY A 72 -11.22 -10.20 3.36
N PHE A 73 -11.73 -10.02 2.13
CA PHE A 73 -11.56 -10.96 1.04
C PHE A 73 -10.08 -11.16 0.70
N PHE A 74 -9.31 -10.08 0.57
CA PHE A 74 -7.88 -10.14 0.26
C PHE A 74 -7.06 -10.74 1.41
N ASN A 75 -7.35 -10.40 2.66
CA ASN A 75 -6.68 -11.00 3.81
C ASN A 75 -6.89 -12.53 3.84
N GLU A 76 -8.14 -12.97 3.63
CA GLU A 76 -8.45 -14.40 3.62
C GLU A 76 -7.85 -15.12 2.40
N LEU A 77 -7.78 -14.47 1.23
CA LEU A 77 -7.09 -15.00 0.06
C LEU A 77 -5.62 -15.27 0.36
N ALA A 78 -4.92 -14.27 0.91
CA ALA A 78 -3.51 -14.38 1.26
C ALA A 78 -3.27 -15.46 2.32
N GLU A 79 -4.11 -15.54 3.34
CA GLU A 79 -4.02 -16.56 4.39
C GLU A 79 -4.18 -17.98 3.83
N ARG A 80 -5.13 -18.18 2.91
CA ARG A 80 -5.41 -19.48 2.31
C ARG A 80 -4.34 -19.97 1.34
N THR A 81 -3.74 -19.05 0.59
CA THR A 81 -2.88 -19.43 -0.54
C THR A 81 -1.40 -19.14 -0.32
N GLY A 82 -1.06 -18.33 0.67
CA GLY A 82 0.30 -17.84 0.85
C GLY A 82 0.75 -16.86 -0.26
N CYS A 83 -0.18 -16.33 -1.08
CA CYS A 83 0.14 -15.23 -1.97
C CYS A 83 0.40 -13.96 -1.16
N TRP A 84 1.10 -13.01 -1.74
CA TRP A 84 1.20 -11.67 -1.17
C TRP A 84 0.24 -10.73 -1.90
N LEU A 85 -0.05 -9.59 -1.28
CA LEU A 85 -0.93 -8.58 -1.85
C LEU A 85 -0.08 -7.45 -2.44
N LEU A 86 -0.36 -7.12 -3.70
CA LEU A 86 0.07 -5.88 -4.30
C LEU A 86 -1.04 -4.86 -4.01
N LEU A 87 -0.69 -3.84 -3.23
CA LEU A 87 -1.61 -2.80 -2.84
C LEU A 87 -1.46 -1.62 -3.80
N ASP A 88 -2.38 -1.50 -4.75
CA ASP A 88 -2.47 -0.30 -5.57
C ASP A 88 -3.29 0.77 -4.84
N VAL A 89 -2.60 1.83 -4.44
CA VAL A 89 -3.18 2.95 -3.69
C VAL A 89 -3.98 3.88 -4.61
N ASN A 90 -3.57 4.02 -5.88
CA ASN A 90 -4.32 4.79 -6.85
C ASN A 90 -5.71 4.20 -7.06
N ASN A 91 -5.81 2.87 -7.19
CA ASN A 91 -7.08 2.15 -7.33
C ASN A 91 -8.02 2.39 -6.15
N LEU A 92 -7.51 2.43 -4.92
CA LEU A 92 -8.31 2.75 -3.75
C LEU A 92 -8.91 4.15 -3.81
N VAL A 93 -8.11 5.13 -4.24
CA VAL A 93 -8.56 6.53 -4.39
C VAL A 93 -9.57 6.66 -5.53
N VAL A 94 -9.30 6.05 -6.69
CA VAL A 94 -10.21 6.03 -7.85
C VAL A 94 -11.55 5.42 -7.46
N ASN A 95 -11.55 4.28 -6.77
CA ASN A 95 -12.76 3.61 -6.30
C ASN A 95 -13.57 4.51 -5.33
N ALA A 96 -12.90 5.17 -4.39
CA ALA A 96 -13.54 6.06 -3.44
C ALA A 96 -14.16 7.29 -4.12
N LEU A 97 -13.46 7.89 -5.09
CA LEU A 97 -13.95 9.01 -5.89
C LEU A 97 -15.19 8.62 -6.72
N ASN A 98 -15.12 7.48 -7.42
CA ASN A 98 -16.23 6.97 -8.24
C ASN A 98 -17.44 6.54 -7.39
N ALA A 99 -17.21 6.09 -6.16
CA ALA A 99 -18.28 5.82 -5.20
C ALA A 99 -18.93 7.09 -4.61
N GLY A 100 -18.40 8.27 -4.91
CA GLY A 100 -18.90 9.54 -4.38
C GLY A 100 -18.65 9.70 -2.87
N ALA A 101 -17.56 9.12 -2.35
CA ALA A 101 -17.19 9.23 -0.95
C ALA A 101 -17.01 10.72 -0.56
N ALA A 102 -17.58 11.14 0.56
CA ALA A 102 -17.46 12.51 1.06
C ALA A 102 -15.98 12.88 1.39
N ASP A 103 -15.19 11.89 1.80
CA ASP A 103 -13.74 11.98 2.00
C ASP A 103 -13.09 10.74 1.37
N PRO A 104 -12.63 10.84 0.11
CA PRO A 104 -11.99 9.72 -0.60
C PRO A 104 -10.71 9.23 0.07
N VAL A 105 -9.94 10.13 0.70
CA VAL A 105 -8.71 9.76 1.42
C VAL A 105 -9.06 8.95 2.66
N ALA A 106 -10.04 9.37 3.45
CA ALA A 106 -10.48 8.60 4.62
C ALA A 106 -11.05 7.23 4.22
N ALA A 107 -11.80 7.15 3.12
CA ALA A 107 -12.33 5.88 2.61
C ALA A 107 -11.22 4.92 2.18
N ALA A 108 -10.22 5.39 1.43
CA ALA A 108 -9.06 4.62 1.04
C ALA A 108 -8.20 4.19 2.26
N ASN A 109 -8.00 5.09 3.22
CA ASN A 109 -7.28 4.78 4.47
C ASN A 109 -7.98 3.68 5.28
N ALA A 110 -9.32 3.66 5.31
CA ALA A 110 -10.07 2.61 6.00
C ALA A 110 -9.81 1.21 5.38
N PHE A 111 -9.61 1.11 4.07
CA PHE A 111 -9.17 -0.12 3.43
C PHE A 111 -7.76 -0.50 3.88
N VAL A 112 -6.81 0.45 3.86
CA VAL A 112 -5.42 0.23 4.31
C VAL A 112 -5.38 -0.23 5.77
N ASP A 113 -6.22 0.34 6.64
CA ASP A 113 -6.31 -0.04 8.04
C ASP A 113 -6.84 -1.46 8.25
N ALA A 114 -7.72 -1.93 7.35
CA ALA A 114 -8.30 -3.26 7.40
C ALA A 114 -7.41 -4.37 6.79
N ILE A 115 -6.40 -4.01 5.98
CA ILE A 115 -5.45 -4.97 5.42
C ILE A 115 -4.40 -5.36 6.47
N GLU A 116 -4.05 -6.66 6.51
CA GLU A 116 -2.98 -7.14 7.38
C GLU A 116 -1.60 -6.86 6.77
N ALA A 117 -0.78 -6.07 7.47
CA ALA A 117 0.53 -5.61 7.02
C ALA A 117 1.47 -6.74 6.54
N ARG A 118 1.35 -7.93 7.13
CA ARG A 118 2.16 -9.11 6.77
C ARG A 118 1.89 -9.64 5.36
N HIS A 119 0.69 -9.37 4.83
CA HIS A 119 0.30 -9.84 3.50
C HIS A 119 0.73 -8.90 2.39
N VAL A 120 0.94 -7.62 2.67
CA VAL A 120 1.34 -6.64 1.65
C VAL A 120 2.82 -6.79 1.32
N GLY A 121 3.11 -7.11 0.06
CA GLY A 121 4.47 -7.29 -0.46
C GLY A 121 5.00 -6.10 -1.26
N GLU A 122 4.12 -5.33 -1.89
CA GLU A 122 4.45 -4.21 -2.79
C GLU A 122 3.32 -3.20 -2.79
N ILE A 123 3.64 -1.92 -3.09
CA ILE A 123 2.67 -0.84 -3.25
C ILE A 123 2.84 -0.24 -4.65
N HIS A 124 1.73 -0.03 -5.36
CA HIS A 124 1.70 0.73 -6.60
C HIS A 124 1.09 2.11 -6.40
N LEU A 125 1.62 3.08 -7.15
CA LEU A 125 1.18 4.47 -7.22
C LEU A 125 1.06 4.86 -8.68
N ALA A 126 -0.04 5.51 -9.04
CA ALA A 126 -0.25 6.01 -10.39
C ALA A 126 -1.00 7.34 -10.38
N GLY A 127 -1.13 7.93 -11.56
CA GLY A 127 -2.03 9.04 -11.80
C GLY A 127 -3.33 8.56 -12.44
N TYR A 128 -4.39 9.35 -12.32
CA TYR A 128 -5.69 9.10 -12.92
C TYR A 128 -6.16 10.32 -13.72
N SER A 129 -7.16 10.14 -14.58
CA SER A 129 -7.82 11.25 -15.27
C SER A 129 -9.31 11.33 -14.91
N GLU A 130 -9.89 12.50 -15.09
CA GLU A 130 -11.31 12.74 -14.89
C GLU A 130 -12.00 13.01 -16.22
N LYS A 131 -13.14 12.36 -16.46
CA LYS A 131 -13.98 12.58 -17.63
C LYS A 131 -15.37 12.97 -17.18
N THR A 132 -15.77 14.21 -17.48
CA THR A 132 -17.09 14.73 -17.19
C THR A 132 -18.02 14.49 -18.39
N GLY A 133 -19.12 13.79 -18.14
CA GLY A 133 -20.19 13.55 -19.10
C GLY A 133 -21.53 14.10 -18.60
N GLU A 134 -22.60 13.80 -19.33
CA GLU A 134 -23.95 14.25 -18.99
C GLU A 134 -24.46 13.69 -17.65
N THR A 135 -23.97 12.54 -17.23
CA THR A 135 -24.40 11.83 -16.00
C THR A 135 -23.50 12.10 -14.80
N GLY A 136 -22.41 12.87 -14.96
CA GLY A 136 -21.45 13.16 -13.90
C GLY A 136 -20.01 13.01 -14.33
N THR A 137 -19.11 13.04 -13.36
CA THR A 137 -17.66 12.82 -13.57
C THR A 137 -17.29 11.39 -13.24
N LEU A 138 -16.58 10.74 -14.14
CA LEU A 138 -15.97 9.44 -13.95
C LEU A 138 -14.46 9.63 -13.84
N VAL A 139 -13.86 9.07 -12.79
CA VAL A 139 -12.40 9.01 -12.59
C VAL A 139 -11.89 7.75 -13.24
N ILE A 140 -10.93 7.89 -14.15
CA ILE A 140 -10.36 6.79 -14.95
C ILE A 140 -8.95 6.54 -14.48
N ASP A 141 -8.69 5.30 -14.15
CA ASP A 141 -7.38 4.75 -13.83
C ASP A 141 -6.62 4.49 -15.13
N ASP A 142 -5.98 5.52 -15.68
CA ASP A 142 -5.32 5.47 -16.99
C ASP A 142 -3.80 5.57 -16.93
N HIS A 143 -3.26 5.75 -15.73
CA HIS A 143 -1.81 5.85 -15.46
C HIS A 143 -1.10 6.80 -16.43
N GLY A 144 -1.74 7.91 -16.78
CA GLY A 144 -1.28 8.85 -17.80
C GLY A 144 -0.87 10.23 -17.27
N SER A 145 -0.82 10.40 -15.96
CA SER A 145 -0.51 11.66 -15.29
C SER A 145 0.37 11.46 -14.06
N ARG A 146 0.82 12.56 -13.46
CA ARG A 146 1.49 12.53 -12.16
C ARG A 146 0.58 11.95 -11.09
N VAL A 147 1.19 11.35 -10.08
CA VAL A 147 0.49 10.89 -8.89
C VAL A 147 -0.22 12.07 -8.21
N HIS A 148 -1.50 11.93 -7.95
CA HIS A 148 -2.34 12.99 -7.40
C HIS A 148 -2.19 13.14 -5.89
N ALA A 149 -2.45 14.33 -5.35
CA ALA A 149 -2.31 14.62 -3.92
C ALA A 149 -3.09 13.65 -3.00
N PRO A 150 -4.33 13.21 -3.30
CA PRO A 150 -5.02 12.20 -2.49
C PRO A 150 -4.26 10.87 -2.45
N VAL A 151 -3.67 10.44 -3.57
CA VAL A 151 -2.89 9.18 -3.65
C VAL A 151 -1.65 9.26 -2.76
N TRP A 152 -0.93 10.39 -2.80
CA TRP A 152 0.20 10.63 -1.91
C TRP A 152 -0.17 10.61 -0.42
N GLN A 153 -1.34 11.15 -0.06
CA GLN A 153 -1.82 11.12 1.32
C GLN A 153 -2.10 9.69 1.81
N VAL A 154 -2.78 8.91 0.98
CA VAL A 154 -3.05 7.48 1.29
C VAL A 154 -1.75 6.67 1.32
N TYR A 155 -0.81 6.95 0.43
CA TYR A 155 0.51 6.31 0.44
C TYR A 155 1.28 6.57 1.74
N ALA A 156 1.34 7.81 2.18
CA ALA A 156 1.99 8.15 3.46
C ALA A 156 1.34 7.40 4.64
N HIS A 157 0.00 7.31 4.66
CA HIS A 157 -0.74 6.52 5.65
C HIS A 157 -0.40 5.02 5.54
N ALA A 158 -0.38 4.48 4.32
CA ALA A 158 -0.05 3.08 4.08
C ALA A 158 1.36 2.73 4.61
N ILE A 159 2.37 3.54 4.31
CA ILE A 159 3.72 3.33 4.80
C ILE A 159 3.78 3.43 6.34
N ALA A 160 3.13 4.42 6.94
CA ALA A 160 3.08 4.55 8.41
C ALA A 160 2.44 3.33 9.08
N ARG A 161 1.39 2.76 8.45
CA ARG A 161 0.60 1.64 8.98
C ARG A 161 1.24 0.27 8.70
N LEU A 162 1.79 0.07 7.50
CA LEU A 162 2.26 -1.23 6.99
C LEU A 162 3.77 -1.40 7.12
N GLY A 163 4.51 -0.32 7.42
CA GLY A 163 5.96 -0.28 7.37
C GLY A 163 6.50 -0.06 5.95
N ALA A 164 7.82 -0.02 5.82
CA ALA A 164 8.48 0.10 4.52
C ALA A 164 8.12 -1.06 3.59
N LYS A 165 7.70 -0.71 2.37
CA LYS A 165 7.37 -1.66 1.30
C LYS A 165 8.06 -1.24 0.01
N PRO A 166 8.49 -2.19 -0.84
CA PRO A 166 8.81 -1.88 -2.23
C PRO A 166 7.67 -1.08 -2.86
N THR A 167 8.00 -0.01 -3.57
CA THR A 167 6.98 0.87 -4.17
C THR A 167 7.34 1.12 -5.63
N LEU A 168 6.36 0.97 -6.51
CA LEU A 168 6.46 1.27 -7.94
C LEU A 168 5.55 2.47 -8.27
N VAL A 169 6.08 3.43 -9.02
CA VAL A 169 5.27 4.45 -9.70
C VAL A 169 5.01 3.94 -11.10
N GLU A 170 3.75 3.65 -11.39
CA GLU A 170 3.30 3.12 -12.67
C GLU A 170 2.84 4.25 -13.59
N TRP A 171 3.29 4.23 -14.84
CA TRP A 171 2.95 5.23 -15.84
C TRP A 171 2.87 4.59 -17.21
N ASP A 172 1.65 4.29 -17.69
CA ASP A 172 1.40 3.45 -18.86
C ASP A 172 1.05 4.23 -20.13
N THR A 173 0.40 5.38 -19.96
CA THR A 173 -0.07 6.21 -21.08
C THR A 173 0.53 7.61 -20.99
N ALA A 174 0.58 8.34 -22.13
CA ALA A 174 1.14 9.69 -22.18
C ALA A 174 2.51 9.80 -21.48
N LEU A 175 3.42 8.86 -21.79
CA LEU A 175 4.72 8.73 -21.12
C LEU A 175 5.47 10.06 -21.03
N PRO A 176 5.90 10.49 -19.85
CA PRO A 176 6.60 11.75 -19.63
C PRO A 176 8.08 11.64 -19.98
N ALA A 177 8.79 12.77 -19.89
CA ALA A 177 10.24 12.73 -19.85
C ALA A 177 10.72 11.92 -18.62
N PHE A 178 11.81 11.17 -18.79
CA PHE A 178 12.35 10.27 -17.75
C PHE A 178 12.62 10.98 -16.41
N ASP A 179 13.12 12.23 -16.46
CA ASP A 179 13.38 13.04 -15.25
C ASP A 179 12.11 13.30 -14.43
N MET A 180 10.95 13.37 -15.08
CA MET A 180 9.67 13.53 -14.39
C MET A 180 9.30 12.23 -13.65
N LEU A 181 9.43 11.09 -14.30
CA LEU A 181 9.20 9.78 -13.67
C LEU A 181 10.14 9.55 -12.48
N LEU A 182 11.43 9.89 -12.63
CA LEU A 182 12.38 9.87 -11.52
C LEU A 182 11.99 10.85 -10.39
N GLY A 183 11.36 11.97 -10.73
CA GLY A 183 10.83 12.92 -9.74
C GLY A 183 9.75 12.30 -8.88
N GLU A 184 8.79 11.58 -9.48
CA GLU A 184 7.73 10.87 -8.75
C GLU A 184 8.31 9.76 -7.85
N ALA A 185 9.28 9.00 -8.34
CA ALA A 185 9.94 7.96 -7.55
C ALA A 185 10.69 8.55 -6.33
N ARG A 186 11.36 9.70 -6.51
CA ARG A 186 12.01 10.39 -5.38
C ARG A 186 11.01 10.96 -4.37
N GLU A 187 9.86 11.44 -4.83
CA GLU A 187 8.78 11.89 -3.95
C GLU A 187 8.26 10.72 -3.10
N ALA A 188 8.07 9.54 -3.70
CA ALA A 188 7.69 8.34 -2.97
C ALA A 188 8.71 8.00 -1.87
N ASP A 189 10.01 8.04 -2.17
CA ASP A 189 11.08 7.77 -1.20
C ASP A 189 11.05 8.77 -0.04
N LEU A 190 10.90 10.07 -0.34
CA LEU A 190 10.86 11.13 0.69
C LEU A 190 9.65 11.00 1.61
N LEU A 191 8.47 10.74 1.05
CA LEU A 191 7.26 10.54 1.81
C LEU A 191 7.31 9.27 2.66
N ALA A 192 7.87 8.19 2.12
CA ALA A 192 8.06 6.94 2.87
C ALA A 192 8.98 7.15 4.08
N GLN A 193 10.11 7.84 3.91
CA GLN A 193 11.02 8.15 5.00
C GLN A 193 10.34 8.99 6.08
N ALA A 194 9.65 10.06 5.69
CA ALA A 194 8.94 10.92 6.63
C ALA A 194 7.83 10.17 7.39
N ALA A 195 7.06 9.31 6.71
CA ALA A 195 6.01 8.52 7.33
C ALA A 195 6.56 7.53 8.37
N LEU A 196 7.67 6.88 8.06
CA LEU A 196 8.34 5.94 8.98
C LEU A 196 8.93 6.65 10.21
N GLU A 197 9.49 7.86 10.05
CA GLU A 197 10.00 8.65 11.17
C GLU A 197 8.89 9.05 12.15
N VAL A 198 7.70 9.39 11.62
CA VAL A 198 6.53 9.73 12.44
C VAL A 198 5.96 8.50 13.13
N ALA A 199 5.94 7.34 12.47
CA ALA A 199 5.44 6.09 13.01
C ALA A 199 6.39 5.44 14.02
N ALA A 200 7.69 5.78 14.00
CA ALA A 200 8.66 5.24 14.94
C ALA A 200 8.30 5.63 16.38
N PRO A 201 8.29 4.68 17.35
CA PRO A 201 8.04 5.02 18.74
C PRO A 201 9.10 6.05 19.17
N ARG A 202 8.66 7.20 19.68
CA ARG A 202 9.55 8.19 20.30
C ARG A 202 10.27 7.50 21.45
N VAL A 203 11.51 7.11 21.23
CA VAL A 203 12.42 6.71 22.31
C VAL A 203 12.63 7.99 23.13
N GLU A 204 11.94 8.11 24.26
CA GLU A 204 12.27 9.13 25.25
C GLU A 204 13.76 8.95 25.54
N ARG A 205 14.56 9.93 25.13
CA ARG A 205 15.95 9.99 25.56
C ARG A 205 15.91 10.12 27.07
N ARG A 206 16.07 8.99 27.77
CA ARG A 206 16.32 9.00 29.20
C ARG A 206 17.43 10.01 29.39
N ALA A 207 17.12 11.11 30.13
CA ALA A 207 18.12 12.08 30.50
C ALA A 207 19.29 11.32 31.10
N ALA A 208 20.49 11.56 30.59
CA ALA A 208 21.70 10.94 31.13
C ALA A 208 21.70 11.17 32.65
N PRO A 209 21.98 10.15 33.45
CA PRO A 209 22.03 10.31 34.90
C PRO A 209 23.04 11.43 35.19
N LYS A 210 22.60 12.44 35.98
CA LYS A 210 23.51 13.50 36.46
C LYS A 210 24.72 12.83 37.09
N PRO A 211 25.96 13.24 36.74
CA PRO A 211 27.15 12.70 37.37
C PRO A 211 27.01 12.83 38.89
N ALA A 212 27.23 11.75 39.59
CA ALA A 212 27.25 11.73 41.04
C ALA A 212 28.24 12.78 41.56
N ARG A 213 27.79 13.70 42.43
CA ARG A 213 28.70 14.61 43.13
C ARG A 213 29.69 13.75 43.92
N ILE A 214 30.97 13.84 43.55
CA ILE A 214 32.07 13.29 44.32
C ILE A 214 32.11 14.12 45.62
N PRO A 215 31.99 13.47 46.83
CA PRO A 215 32.14 14.20 48.08
C PRO A 215 33.61 14.71 48.12
N SER A 216 33.77 15.99 48.49
CA SER A 216 35.06 16.56 48.80
C SER A 216 35.61 15.90 50.09
N GLY A 217 36.27 14.76 49.96
CA GLY A 217 36.99 14.10 51.01
C GLY A 217 38.38 14.68 51.12
N ASP A 218 38.79 14.86 52.38
CA ASP A 218 40.02 15.43 52.86
C ASP A 218 41.28 15.18 52.03
N ARG A 219 41.99 16.27 51.74
CA ARG A 219 43.38 16.16 51.18
C ARG A 219 44.29 15.58 52.23
N PRO A 220 45.07 14.53 51.96
CA PRO A 220 46.10 14.09 52.85
C PRO A 220 47.21 15.17 52.95
N THR A 221 47.50 15.61 54.15
CA THR A 221 48.65 16.44 54.47
C THR A 221 49.92 15.62 54.43
N TYR A 222 50.80 15.93 53.50
CA TYR A 222 52.15 15.38 53.50
C TYR A 222 53.03 16.12 54.50
N PRO A 223 53.83 15.42 55.38
CA PRO A 223 54.76 16.07 56.25
C PRO A 223 55.94 16.66 55.48
N SER A 224 56.31 17.90 55.85
CA SER A 224 57.47 18.57 55.36
C SER A 224 58.74 17.86 55.90
N GLY A 225 59.49 17.22 54.99
CA GLY A 225 60.81 16.67 55.31
C GLY A 225 61.83 17.76 55.46
N GLU A 226 62.35 17.90 56.68
CA GLU A 226 63.56 18.68 56.95
C GLU A 226 64.80 18.07 56.36
N GLY A 227 65.72 18.93 56.05
CA GLY A 227 66.94 18.75 55.37
C GLY A 227 67.93 17.67 55.84
N LEU A 228 68.85 17.38 54.94
CA LEU A 228 70.16 16.90 55.25
C LEU A 228 71.19 17.54 54.33
N THR A 229 72.16 18.07 54.93
CA THR A 229 73.39 18.74 54.47
C THR A 229 74.10 18.02 53.32
#